data_90a0009c8abe1954b24cb822f506f987
#
_entry.id   90a0009c8abe1954b24cb822f506f987
#
_cell.length_a   1.000
_cell.length_b   1.000
_cell.length_c   1.000
_cell.angle_alpha   90.00
_cell.angle_beta   90.00
_cell.angle_gamma   90.00
#
_symmetry.space_group_name_H-M   'P 1'
#
loop_
_entity.id
_entity.type
_entity.pdbx_description
1 polymer ?
#
loop_
_entity_poly.entity_id
_entity_poly.type
_entity_poly.pdbx_seq_one_letter_code
_entity_poly.pdbx_strand_id
1 'polypeptide(L)'
;KGFTYFGENDVLFAKITPCMENGKGGVAKKLKNGAGFGSTEFHVLRPIKGISDPYWIYILTIFPKFRSDAEKVMTGTGGQRRVPITYLNEYPIALPPIDLQEQFAAFVRQSDKSKFAALSCSNLNLSSALENQEQTRLDGG
;
A
#
# COMPACT_ATOMS: atom_id res chain seq x y z
N LYS A 1 14.31 -7.82 -23.89
CA LYS A 1 14.11 -7.02 -22.66
C LYS A 1 12.84 -7.54 -21.98
N GLY A 2 12.98 -8.04 -20.75
CA GLY A 2 11.88 -8.72 -20.05
C GLY A 2 10.75 -7.76 -19.65
N PHE A 3 9.57 -8.34 -19.48
CA PHE A 3 8.41 -7.66 -18.90
C PHE A 3 8.02 -8.38 -17.60
N THR A 4 7.41 -7.67 -16.66
CA THR A 4 6.83 -8.27 -15.47
C THR A 4 5.45 -8.83 -15.80
N TYR A 5 5.26 -10.13 -15.61
CA TYR A 5 3.96 -10.78 -15.73
C TYR A 5 3.14 -10.55 -14.45
N PHE A 6 1.83 -10.35 -14.61
CA PHE A 6 0.86 -10.31 -13.52
C PHE A 6 -0.49 -10.88 -13.98
N GLY A 7 -1.22 -11.43 -13.05
CA GLY A 7 -2.55 -11.99 -13.26
C GLY A 7 -3.67 -11.09 -12.74
N GLU A 8 -4.91 -11.51 -13.01
CA GLU A 8 -6.11 -10.88 -12.45
C GLU A 8 -6.03 -10.87 -10.92
N ASN A 9 -6.35 -9.76 -10.30
CA ASN A 9 -6.28 -9.48 -8.85
C ASN A 9 -4.87 -9.33 -8.26
N ASP A 10 -3.81 -9.46 -9.02
CA ASP A 10 -2.47 -9.11 -8.51
C ASP A 10 -2.40 -7.62 -8.16
N VAL A 11 -1.63 -7.29 -7.13
CA VAL A 11 -1.37 -5.92 -6.72
C VAL A 11 -0.02 -5.48 -7.27
N LEU A 12 -0.02 -4.40 -8.03
CA LEU A 12 1.17 -3.83 -8.64
C LEU A 12 1.69 -2.70 -7.74
N PHE A 13 2.90 -2.86 -7.23
CA PHE A 13 3.59 -1.87 -6.41
C PHE A 13 4.75 -1.28 -7.20
N ALA A 14 4.68 0.01 -7.52
CA ALA A 14 5.79 0.69 -8.18
C ALA A 14 6.96 0.82 -7.22
N LYS A 15 8.11 0.24 -7.57
CA LYS A 15 9.28 0.16 -6.69
C LYS A 15 10.30 1.27 -6.90
N ILE A 16 10.23 2.01 -8.01
CA ILE A 16 11.24 3.00 -8.43
C ILE A 16 10.83 4.43 -8.07
N THR A 17 11.81 5.26 -7.70
CA THR A 17 11.69 6.72 -7.57
C THR A 17 11.27 7.38 -8.91
N PRO A 18 10.38 8.39 -8.94
CA PRO A 18 9.56 8.91 -7.83
C PRO A 18 8.20 8.20 -7.72
N CYS A 19 7.99 7.12 -8.46
CA CYS A 19 6.69 6.44 -8.53
C CYS A 19 6.30 5.81 -7.19
N MET A 20 7.26 5.26 -6.47
CA MET A 20 7.05 4.67 -5.17
C MET A 20 6.59 5.74 -4.17
N GLU A 21 7.32 6.84 -4.06
CA GLU A 21 7.04 7.95 -3.14
C GLU A 21 5.67 8.59 -3.45
N ASN A 22 5.31 8.67 -4.73
CA ASN A 22 4.00 9.19 -5.18
C ASN A 22 2.84 8.20 -5.03
N GLY A 23 3.05 7.06 -4.39
CA GLY A 23 2.00 6.09 -4.14
C GLY A 23 1.46 5.39 -5.39
N LYS A 24 2.24 5.33 -6.49
CA LYS A 24 1.79 4.65 -7.71
C LYS A 24 1.72 3.14 -7.51
N GLY A 25 0.62 2.59 -7.95
CA GLY A 25 0.30 1.16 -7.88
C GLY A 25 -1.18 0.93 -8.17
N GLY A 26 -1.64 -0.29 -8.03
CA GLY A 26 -3.04 -0.62 -8.21
C GLY A 26 -3.30 -2.12 -8.21
N VAL A 27 -4.58 -2.47 -8.18
CA VAL A 27 -5.04 -3.85 -8.36
C VAL A 27 -5.29 -4.10 -9.84
N ALA A 28 -4.67 -5.15 -10.39
CA ALA A 28 -4.89 -5.58 -11.76
C ALA A 28 -6.30 -6.15 -11.92
N LYS A 29 -7.10 -5.52 -12.77
CA LYS A 29 -8.50 -5.89 -12.98
C LYS A 29 -8.87 -5.84 -14.45
N LYS A 30 -9.84 -6.67 -14.84
CA LYS A 30 -10.41 -6.72 -16.20
C LYS A 30 -9.34 -7.02 -17.25
N LEU A 31 -8.41 -7.88 -16.91
CA LEU A 31 -7.36 -8.29 -17.81
C LEU A 31 -7.90 -9.18 -18.93
N LYS A 32 -7.48 -8.94 -20.18
CA LYS A 32 -7.77 -9.83 -21.29
C LYS A 32 -7.11 -11.20 -21.02
N ASN A 33 -7.90 -12.26 -21.03
CA ASN A 33 -7.45 -13.63 -20.69
C ASN A 33 -6.85 -13.77 -19.28
N GLY A 34 -7.19 -12.87 -18.34
CA GLY A 34 -6.72 -12.93 -16.97
C GLY A 34 -5.23 -12.64 -16.77
N ALA A 35 -4.54 -12.15 -17.79
CA ALA A 35 -3.09 -11.94 -17.77
C ALA A 35 -2.71 -10.55 -18.30
N GLY A 36 -1.61 -10.01 -17.76
CA GLY A 36 -1.01 -8.76 -18.21
C GLY A 36 0.51 -8.79 -18.12
N PHE A 37 1.13 -7.88 -18.86
CA PHE A 37 2.58 -7.68 -18.88
C PHE A 37 2.86 -6.17 -18.75
N GLY A 38 3.81 -5.83 -17.90
CA GLY A 38 4.13 -4.43 -17.64
C GLY A 38 5.61 -4.19 -17.38
N SER A 39 5.90 -2.99 -16.90
CA SER A 39 7.24 -2.56 -16.56
C SER A 39 7.90 -3.47 -15.54
N THR A 40 9.21 -3.70 -15.69
CA THR A 40 10.05 -4.35 -14.68
C THR A 40 10.21 -3.53 -13.40
N GLU A 41 9.72 -2.29 -13.38
CA GLU A 41 9.74 -1.42 -12.22
C GLU A 41 8.54 -1.62 -11.27
N PHE A 42 7.81 -2.72 -11.43
CA PHE A 42 6.82 -3.20 -10.46
C PHE A 42 7.34 -4.39 -9.65
N HIS A 43 7.00 -4.43 -8.36
CA HIS A 43 6.82 -5.68 -7.63
C HIS A 43 5.36 -6.12 -7.77
N VAL A 44 5.15 -7.41 -7.94
CA VAL A 44 3.83 -8.03 -8.05
C VAL A 44 3.53 -8.76 -6.74
N LEU A 45 2.49 -8.32 -6.04
CA LEU A 45 2.03 -8.95 -4.80
C LEU A 45 0.78 -9.76 -5.13
N ARG A 46 0.86 -11.06 -4.97
CA ARG A 46 -0.25 -11.98 -5.25
C ARG A 46 -1.03 -12.30 -3.99
N PRO A 47 -2.29 -11.84 -3.87
CA PRO A 47 -3.13 -12.22 -2.74
C PRO A 47 -3.36 -13.74 -2.70
N ILE A 48 -3.44 -14.28 -1.49
CA ILE A 48 -3.73 -15.69 -1.27
C ILE A 48 -5.23 -15.85 -1.08
N LYS A 49 -5.87 -16.65 -1.94
CA LYS A 49 -7.31 -16.87 -1.93
C LYS A 49 -7.79 -17.34 -0.55
N GLY A 50 -8.82 -16.68 -0.02
CA GLY A 50 -9.40 -16.99 1.30
C GLY A 50 -8.59 -16.48 2.50
N ILE A 51 -7.42 -15.87 2.27
CA ILE A 51 -6.55 -15.32 3.31
C ILE A 51 -6.39 -13.81 3.17
N SER A 52 -6.14 -13.33 1.96
CA SER A 52 -5.92 -11.90 1.73
C SER A 52 -6.73 -11.36 0.56
N ASP A 53 -7.36 -10.20 0.75
CA ASP A 53 -8.08 -9.46 -0.28
C ASP A 53 -7.12 -8.54 -1.06
N PRO A 54 -7.22 -8.43 -2.41
CA PRO A 54 -6.34 -7.59 -3.22
C PRO A 54 -6.40 -6.11 -2.85
N TYR A 55 -7.58 -5.57 -2.52
CA TYR A 55 -7.69 -4.16 -2.13
C TYR A 55 -7.16 -3.90 -0.72
N TRP A 56 -7.30 -4.87 0.19
CA TRP A 56 -6.64 -4.80 1.49
C TRP A 56 -5.12 -4.66 1.33
N ILE A 57 -4.49 -5.56 0.56
CA ILE A 57 -3.05 -5.49 0.27
C ILE A 57 -2.68 -4.18 -0.43
N TYR A 58 -3.46 -3.76 -1.43
CA TYR A 58 -3.20 -2.52 -2.14
C TYR A 58 -3.21 -1.31 -1.20
N ILE A 59 -4.21 -1.20 -0.34
CA ILE A 59 -4.32 -0.09 0.61
C ILE A 59 -3.13 -0.07 1.58
N LEU A 60 -2.70 -1.21 2.09
CA LEU A 60 -1.50 -1.29 2.93
C LEU A 60 -0.27 -0.71 2.21
N THR A 61 -0.12 -0.96 0.91
CA THR A 61 1.01 -0.44 0.12
C THR A 61 0.96 1.06 -0.15
N ILE A 62 -0.18 1.71 -0.01
CA ILE A 62 -0.32 3.16 -0.17
C ILE A 62 -0.33 3.93 1.16
N PHE A 63 -0.35 3.25 2.30
CA PHE A 63 -0.28 3.91 3.61
C PHE A 63 1.02 4.74 3.75
N PRO A 64 0.93 5.98 4.28
CA PRO A 64 2.09 6.85 4.46
C PRO A 64 3.23 6.20 5.25
N LYS A 65 2.92 5.47 6.32
CA LYS A 65 3.92 4.75 7.14
C LYS A 65 4.68 3.72 6.31
N PHE A 66 3.97 2.86 5.55
CA PHE A 66 4.58 1.87 4.67
C PHE A 66 5.52 2.53 3.65
N ARG A 67 5.07 3.62 3.02
CA ARG A 67 5.85 4.37 2.02
C ARG A 67 7.08 5.01 2.64
N SER A 68 6.95 5.64 3.80
CA SER A 68 8.07 6.24 4.52
C SER A 68 9.12 5.20 4.93
N ASP A 69 8.69 4.03 5.38
CA ASP A 69 9.61 2.95 5.74
C ASP A 69 10.27 2.33 4.49
N ALA A 70 9.52 2.17 3.39
CA ALA A 70 10.05 1.71 2.12
C ALA A 70 11.14 2.66 1.57
N GLU A 71 10.93 3.97 1.68
CA GLU A 71 11.89 4.99 1.21
C GLU A 71 13.24 4.88 1.90
N LYS A 72 13.26 4.59 3.20
CA LYS A 72 14.48 4.44 4.00
C LYS A 72 15.39 3.30 3.54
N VAL A 73 14.79 2.25 2.96
CA VAL A 73 15.51 1.05 2.52
C VAL A 73 15.78 1.02 1.02
N MET A 74 15.36 2.04 0.28
CA MET A 74 15.59 2.12 -1.15
C MET A 74 17.09 2.16 -1.49
N THR A 75 17.47 1.36 -2.47
CA THR A 75 18.85 1.27 -3.00
C THR A 75 18.96 1.80 -4.43
N GLY A 76 20.14 2.27 -4.80
CA GLY A 76 20.42 2.85 -6.12
C GLY A 76 20.96 4.28 -6.01
N THR A 77 21.28 4.88 -7.15
CA THR A 77 21.90 6.22 -7.24
C THR A 77 21.16 7.11 -8.24
N GLY A 78 21.42 8.42 -8.18
CA GLY A 78 21.02 9.36 -9.22
C GLY A 78 19.51 9.45 -9.46
N GLY A 79 18.67 9.43 -8.41
CA GLY A 79 17.22 9.52 -8.55
C GLY A 79 16.55 8.24 -9.12
N GLN A 80 17.31 7.16 -9.29
CA GLN A 80 16.80 5.84 -9.71
C GLN A 80 16.93 4.81 -8.58
N ARG A 81 16.47 5.17 -7.38
CA ARG A 81 16.39 4.25 -6.24
C ARG A 81 15.22 3.30 -6.39
N ARG A 82 15.34 2.12 -5.81
CA ARG A 82 14.32 1.07 -5.85
C ARG A 82 14.16 0.41 -4.50
N VAL A 83 12.91 0.10 -4.14
CA VAL A 83 12.60 -0.72 -2.98
C VAL A 83 13.01 -2.16 -3.27
N PRO A 84 13.89 -2.76 -2.45
CA PRO A 84 14.28 -4.16 -2.62
C PRO A 84 13.11 -5.11 -2.27
N ILE A 85 13.08 -6.28 -2.90
CA ILE A 85 12.02 -7.27 -2.66
C ILE A 85 12.04 -7.81 -1.23
N THR A 86 13.19 -7.83 -0.59
CA THR A 86 13.36 -8.24 0.81
C THR A 86 12.52 -7.40 1.77
N TYR A 87 12.39 -6.10 1.51
CA TYR A 87 11.51 -5.23 2.29
C TYR A 87 10.06 -5.73 2.29
N LEU A 88 9.53 -6.09 1.11
CA LEU A 88 8.15 -6.59 1.00
C LEU A 88 7.96 -7.95 1.65
N ASN A 89 8.97 -8.82 1.57
CA ASN A 89 8.92 -10.17 2.14
C ASN A 89 8.94 -10.15 3.68
N GLU A 90 9.57 -9.14 4.27
CA GLU A 90 9.80 -9.05 5.72
C GLU A 90 8.89 -8.02 6.40
N TYR A 91 8.19 -7.19 5.64
CA TYR A 91 7.35 -6.14 6.22
C TYR A 91 6.13 -6.74 6.93
N PRO A 92 5.97 -6.51 8.25
CA PRO A 92 4.84 -7.05 9.00
C PRO A 92 3.55 -6.32 8.60
N ILE A 93 2.51 -7.07 8.28
CA ILE A 93 1.19 -6.54 7.97
C ILE A 93 0.14 -7.06 8.94
N ALA A 94 -0.85 -6.22 9.26
CA ALA A 94 -2.07 -6.68 9.90
C ALA A 94 -2.92 -7.46 8.89
N LEU A 95 -3.34 -8.65 9.27
CA LEU A 95 -4.17 -9.52 8.42
C LEU A 95 -5.43 -9.94 9.20
N PRO A 96 -6.47 -9.09 9.24
CA PRO A 96 -7.74 -9.44 9.88
C PRO A 96 -8.45 -10.58 9.13
N PRO A 97 -9.48 -11.19 9.70
CA PRO A 97 -10.31 -12.18 9.01
C PRO A 97 -10.75 -11.70 7.63
N ILE A 98 -10.85 -12.61 6.66
CA ILE A 98 -11.08 -12.27 5.25
C ILE A 98 -12.38 -11.49 5.02
N ASP A 99 -13.43 -11.78 5.77
CA ASP A 99 -14.71 -11.08 5.71
C ASP A 99 -14.59 -9.59 6.08
N LEU A 100 -13.76 -9.25 7.06
CA LEU A 100 -13.46 -7.86 7.41
C LEU A 100 -12.62 -7.16 6.33
N GLN A 101 -11.66 -7.86 5.73
CA GLN A 101 -10.91 -7.33 4.60
C GLN A 101 -11.82 -7.04 3.41
N GLU A 102 -12.76 -7.93 3.09
CA GLU A 102 -13.72 -7.77 1.99
C GLU A 102 -14.70 -6.62 2.23
N GLN A 103 -15.20 -6.45 3.45
CA GLN A 103 -16.03 -5.29 3.83
C GLN A 103 -15.27 -3.98 3.64
N PHE A 104 -14.04 -3.92 4.11
CA PHE A 104 -13.18 -2.76 3.93
C PHE A 104 -12.88 -2.50 2.44
N ALA A 105 -12.59 -3.55 1.67
CA ALA A 105 -12.35 -3.46 0.24
C ALA A 105 -13.58 -2.94 -0.52
N ALA A 106 -14.79 -3.31 -0.10
CA ALA A 106 -16.03 -2.78 -0.67
C ALA A 106 -16.16 -1.26 -0.41
N PHE A 107 -15.86 -0.82 0.80
CA PHE A 107 -15.82 0.60 1.17
C PHE A 107 -14.80 1.38 0.32
N VAL A 108 -13.58 0.87 0.18
CA VAL A 108 -12.51 1.52 -0.60
C VAL A 108 -12.88 1.62 -2.08
N ARG A 109 -13.51 0.59 -2.65
CA ARG A 109 -13.97 0.60 -4.05
C ARG A 109 -15.03 1.66 -4.34
N GLN A 110 -15.84 2.01 -3.34
CA GLN A 110 -16.87 3.06 -3.45
C GLN A 110 -16.30 4.45 -3.22
N SER A 111 -15.13 4.54 -2.60
CA SER A 111 -14.48 5.82 -2.28
C SER A 111 -13.48 6.21 -3.38
N ASP A 112 -13.49 7.48 -3.77
CA ASP A 112 -12.44 8.02 -4.66
C ASP A 112 -11.09 7.97 -3.94
N LYS A 113 -10.02 7.60 -4.66
CA LYS A 113 -8.65 7.56 -4.13
C LYS A 113 -8.23 8.84 -3.41
N SER A 114 -8.63 10.00 -3.93
CA SER A 114 -8.36 11.31 -3.35
C SER A 114 -9.08 11.52 -2.01
N LYS A 115 -10.30 11.01 -1.86
CA LYS A 115 -11.06 11.08 -0.60
C LYS A 115 -10.46 10.16 0.46
N PHE A 116 -10.00 8.97 0.07
CA PHE A 116 -9.36 8.05 1.00
C PHE A 116 -8.01 8.59 1.51
N ALA A 117 -7.20 9.18 0.65
CA ALA A 117 -5.96 9.85 1.04
C ALA A 117 -6.21 11.01 2.01
N ALA A 118 -7.27 11.81 1.77
CA ALA A 118 -7.69 12.88 2.67
C ALA A 118 -8.17 12.37 4.03
N LEU A 119 -8.92 11.25 4.07
CA LEU A 119 -9.37 10.61 5.30
C LEU A 119 -8.21 10.02 6.12
N SER A 120 -7.21 9.41 5.48
CA SER A 120 -6.02 8.92 6.18
C SER A 120 -5.18 10.05 6.79
N CYS A 121 -5.07 11.19 6.11
CA CYS A 121 -4.43 12.39 6.66
C CYS A 121 -5.20 12.98 7.85
N SER A 122 -6.54 12.97 7.78
CA SER A 122 -7.40 13.48 8.85
C SER A 122 -7.33 12.59 10.11
N ASN A 123 -7.26 11.27 9.95
CA ASN A 123 -7.13 10.32 11.06
C ASN A 123 -5.75 10.40 11.75
N LEU A 124 -4.69 10.71 11.00
CA LEU A 124 -3.38 10.98 11.60
C LEU A 124 -3.39 12.25 12.45
N ASN A 125 -4.12 13.28 12.02
CA ASN A 125 -4.31 14.49 12.81
C ASN A 125 -5.19 14.25 14.05
N LEU A 126 -6.18 13.35 13.98
CA LEU A 126 -6.99 12.97 15.13
C LEU A 126 -6.19 12.18 16.17
N SER A 127 -5.34 11.26 15.73
CA SER A 127 -4.46 10.47 16.61
C SER A 127 -3.48 11.36 17.36
N SER A 128 -2.83 12.31 16.66
CA SER A 128 -1.94 13.28 17.28
C SER A 128 -2.65 14.29 18.21
N ALA A 129 -3.90 14.63 17.92
CA ALA A 129 -4.73 15.46 18.77
C ALA A 129 -5.16 14.74 20.05
N LEU A 130 -5.44 13.45 19.99
CA LEU A 130 -5.78 12.61 21.14
C LEU A 130 -4.54 12.37 22.04
N GLU A 131 -3.38 12.12 21.46
CA GLU A 131 -2.11 12.01 22.20
C GLU A 131 -1.75 13.31 22.95
N ASN A 132 -1.98 14.46 22.31
CA ASN A 132 -1.76 15.77 22.96
C ASN A 132 -2.77 16.07 24.09
N GLN A 133 -4.02 15.56 23.99
CA GLN A 133 -5.00 15.70 25.08
C GLN A 133 -4.67 14.80 26.28
N GLU A 134 -4.12 13.62 26.04
CA GLU A 134 -3.67 12.73 27.11
C GLU A 134 -2.45 13.31 27.84
N GLN A 135 -1.50 13.89 27.11
CA GLN A 135 -0.32 14.52 27.69
C GLN A 135 -0.70 15.73 28.56
N THR A 136 -1.64 16.57 28.11
CA THR A 136 -2.11 17.73 28.87
C THR A 136 -2.87 17.34 30.15
N ARG A 137 -3.49 16.16 30.19
CA ARG A 137 -4.14 15.62 31.40
C ARG A 137 -3.15 15.08 32.44
N LEU A 138 -1.98 14.62 32.00
CA LEU A 138 -0.93 14.07 32.88
C LEU A 138 -0.06 15.17 33.48
N ASP A 139 0.09 16.30 32.76
CA ASP A 139 0.91 17.44 33.22
C ASP A 139 0.14 18.47 34.08
N GLY A 140 -1.17 18.28 34.28
CA GLY A 140 -2.07 19.20 35.02
C GLY A 140 -2.58 18.66 36.37
N GLY A 141 -1.93 17.63 36.95
CA GLY A 141 -2.27 17.05 38.24
C GLY A 141 -1.23 17.32 39.35
#